data_0dc9bc8e5474930bf59d88b92268da18
#
_entry.id   0dc9bc8e5474930bf59d88b92268da18
#
_cell.length_a   1.000
_cell.length_b   1.000
_cell.length_c   1.000
_cell.angle_alpha   90.00
_cell.angle_beta   90.00
_cell.angle_gamma   90.00
#
_symmetry.space_group_name_H-M   'P 1'
#
loop_
_entity.id
_entity.type
_entity.pdbx_description
1 polymer ?
#
loop_
_entity_poly.entity_id
_entity_poly.type
_entity_poly.pdbx_seq_one_letter_code
_entity_poly.pdbx_strand_id
1 'polypeptide(L)'
;MAQPTALLGLLRQPPYRRLSVARTVSQWGDAFNTVALALLIYTRTGSGLGVSGVVVAEIIPVLVLAPLAGTLVDRLPRVRVMIAADLARAGLAFLLPLLDTHLSAVYAIAVGLSAGAVFFNPAVQSVLPAIVRERDLVVANSGLWTAAVVSQVVLAPLAGIVVVGFGYRWAFWINAASYLLSAAVLRRLPVPGDPHTTSQGTWYAEARAGIVALAGHRLLRALAAGQFLAALSAGATGALLVVLAREHLSLQAGDYGWLLGAIGVGAALGPLLLSKVTDDPLRAVFVLGPFVLRALVDVVLATVTGLAAAMTTLLAYGIATSTGAVTFNSLLQAETPEPLRGRVFAGFDMLWQAGRLLSLLLGGLLADTLGIQAVYYLGAALLLAATVLGHTGLRPTPDTLRR
;
A
#
# COMPACT_ATOMS: atom_id res chain seq x y z
N MET A 1 2.69 -22.38 -3.30
CA MET A 1 3.69 -21.89 -2.31
C MET A 1 5.07 -22.05 -2.90
N ALA A 2 5.82 -20.95 -3.09
CA ALA A 2 7.21 -21.05 -3.52
C ALA A 2 8.00 -21.86 -2.48
N GLN A 3 8.68 -22.92 -2.91
CA GLN A 3 9.46 -23.75 -2.00
C GLN A 3 10.54 -22.88 -1.34
N PRO A 4 10.72 -22.90 -0.02
CA PRO A 4 11.74 -22.11 0.67
C PRO A 4 13.14 -22.31 0.09
N THR A 5 13.41 -23.49 -0.42
CA THR A 5 14.66 -23.85 -1.12
C THR A 5 14.89 -23.06 -2.41
N ALA A 6 13.82 -22.69 -3.15
CA ALA A 6 13.95 -21.91 -4.38
C ALA A 6 14.32 -20.44 -4.08
N LEU A 7 13.74 -19.82 -3.06
CA LEU A 7 14.08 -18.46 -2.63
C LEU A 7 15.52 -18.38 -2.09
N LEU A 8 15.94 -19.35 -1.29
CA LEU A 8 17.33 -19.45 -0.82
C LEU A 8 18.32 -19.61 -1.99
N GLY A 9 17.93 -20.35 -3.03
CA GLY A 9 18.70 -20.46 -4.27
C GLY A 9 18.88 -19.11 -4.98
N LEU A 10 17.80 -18.31 -5.05
CA LEU A 10 17.86 -16.96 -5.64
C LEU A 10 18.71 -16.00 -4.81
N LEU A 11 18.61 -16.04 -3.48
CA LEU A 11 19.43 -15.20 -2.58
C LEU A 11 20.92 -15.51 -2.67
N ARG A 12 21.33 -16.69 -3.17
CA ARG A 12 22.73 -16.99 -3.46
C ARG A 12 23.24 -16.31 -4.73
N GLN A 13 22.34 -15.88 -5.62
CA GLN A 13 22.70 -15.16 -6.84
C GLN A 13 23.00 -13.69 -6.51
N PRO A 14 24.22 -13.18 -6.77
CA PRO A 14 24.62 -11.84 -6.36
C PRO A 14 23.73 -10.71 -6.89
N PRO A 15 23.22 -10.74 -8.15
CA PRO A 15 22.34 -9.68 -8.64
C PRO A 15 21.02 -9.59 -7.86
N TYR A 16 20.32 -10.73 -7.71
CA TYR A 16 19.06 -10.76 -6.98
C TYR A 16 19.24 -10.39 -5.49
N ARG A 17 20.28 -10.92 -4.85
CA ARG A 17 20.59 -10.60 -3.45
C ARG A 17 20.80 -9.10 -3.25
N ARG A 18 21.58 -8.44 -4.14
CA ARG A 18 21.84 -6.99 -4.04
C ARG A 18 20.56 -6.19 -4.22
N LEU A 19 19.73 -6.51 -5.21
CA LEU A 19 18.44 -5.85 -5.41
C LEU A 19 17.52 -6.04 -4.19
N SER A 20 17.41 -7.27 -3.71
CA SER A 20 16.57 -7.61 -2.54
C SER A 20 17.03 -6.89 -1.28
N VAL A 21 18.35 -6.88 -0.99
CA VAL A 21 18.90 -6.17 0.17
C VAL A 21 18.67 -4.68 0.05
N ALA A 22 18.96 -4.05 -1.10
CA ALA A 22 18.76 -2.62 -1.30
C ALA A 22 17.30 -2.24 -1.08
N ARG A 23 16.36 -2.96 -1.72
CA ARG A 23 14.92 -2.70 -1.56
C ARG A 23 14.44 -2.91 -0.13
N THR A 24 14.84 -4.00 0.51
CA THR A 24 14.42 -4.32 1.89
C THR A 24 14.92 -3.28 2.87
N VAL A 25 16.19 -2.87 2.76
CA VAL A 25 16.77 -1.82 3.63
C VAL A 25 16.06 -0.48 3.42
N SER A 26 15.77 -0.09 2.18
CA SER A 26 14.98 1.11 1.88
C SER A 26 13.59 1.04 2.54
N GLN A 27 12.89 -0.09 2.43
CA GLN A 27 11.59 -0.31 3.07
C GLN A 27 11.66 -0.28 4.60
N TRP A 28 12.79 -0.65 5.20
CA TRP A 28 13.00 -0.50 6.64
C TRP A 28 12.93 0.96 7.07
N GLY A 29 13.63 1.83 6.33
CA GLY A 29 13.57 3.27 6.58
C GLY A 29 12.16 3.83 6.36
N ASP A 30 11.46 3.39 5.30
CA ASP A 30 10.10 3.82 5.01
C ASP A 30 9.14 3.50 6.17
N ALA A 31 9.29 2.34 6.84
CA ALA A 31 8.50 1.99 8.01
C ALA A 31 8.72 2.97 9.17
N PHE A 32 9.99 3.36 9.44
CA PHE A 32 10.31 4.38 10.44
C PHE A 32 9.73 5.75 10.06
N ASN A 33 9.85 6.14 8.78
CA ASN A 33 9.32 7.39 8.28
C ASN A 33 7.80 7.48 8.44
N THR A 34 7.08 6.43 8.07
CA THR A 34 5.61 6.37 8.14
C THR A 34 5.11 6.59 9.56
N VAL A 35 5.69 5.88 10.53
CA VAL A 35 5.30 6.01 11.95
C VAL A 35 5.65 7.40 12.48
N ALA A 36 6.89 7.85 12.24
CA ALA A 36 7.37 9.13 12.76
C ALA A 36 6.63 10.32 12.14
N LEU A 37 6.34 10.28 10.84
CA LEU A 37 5.67 11.36 10.12
C LEU A 37 4.20 11.50 10.58
N ALA A 38 3.47 10.39 10.70
CA ALA A 38 2.10 10.39 11.18
C ALA A 38 2.01 10.98 12.62
N LEU A 39 2.89 10.52 13.51
CA LEU A 39 2.95 11.02 14.89
C LEU A 39 3.41 12.48 14.96
N LEU A 40 4.40 12.90 14.17
CA LEU A 40 4.88 14.28 14.10
C LEU A 40 3.76 15.23 13.68
N ILE A 41 3.08 14.92 12.56
CA ILE A 41 2.00 15.76 12.04
C ILE A 41 0.86 15.85 13.05
N TYR A 42 0.43 14.72 13.61
CA TYR A 42 -0.62 14.74 14.63
C TYR A 42 -0.22 15.57 15.85
N THR A 43 1.02 15.41 16.36
CA THR A 43 1.52 16.17 17.51
C THR A 43 1.60 17.68 17.23
N ARG A 44 1.91 18.08 15.98
CA ARG A 44 2.02 19.48 15.57
C ARG A 44 0.68 20.15 15.28
N THR A 45 -0.29 19.40 14.74
CA THR A 45 -1.56 19.96 14.25
C THR A 45 -2.74 19.66 15.17
N GLY A 46 -2.71 18.55 15.92
CA GLY A 46 -3.86 18.05 16.66
C GLY A 46 -5.06 17.75 15.76
N SER A 47 -4.87 17.55 14.45
CA SER A 47 -5.94 17.55 13.45
C SER A 47 -5.87 16.31 12.55
N GLY A 48 -7.02 15.68 12.35
CA GLY A 48 -7.20 14.61 11.37
C GLY A 48 -6.98 15.10 9.93
N LEU A 49 -7.37 16.35 9.64
CA LEU A 49 -7.10 16.97 8.34
C LEU A 49 -5.60 17.16 8.10
N GLY A 50 -4.84 17.53 9.13
CA GLY A 50 -3.38 17.58 9.06
C GLY A 50 -2.78 16.23 8.68
N VAL A 51 -3.17 15.16 9.37
CA VAL A 51 -2.67 13.80 9.07
C VAL A 51 -3.11 13.34 7.67
N SER A 52 -4.37 13.52 7.31
CA SER A 52 -4.86 13.20 5.97
C SER A 52 -4.12 14.00 4.89
N GLY A 53 -3.82 15.26 5.16
CA GLY A 53 -3.10 16.15 4.24
C GLY A 53 -1.71 15.61 3.87
N VAL A 54 -0.96 15.02 4.80
CA VAL A 54 0.35 14.46 4.47
C VAL A 54 0.22 13.22 3.58
N VAL A 55 -0.79 12.38 3.82
CA VAL A 55 -1.03 11.22 2.95
C VAL A 55 -1.49 11.64 1.55
N VAL A 56 -2.30 12.69 1.46
CA VAL A 56 -2.65 13.31 0.16
C VAL A 56 -1.39 13.84 -0.54
N ALA A 57 -0.50 14.52 0.19
CA ALA A 57 0.78 15.01 -0.33
C ALA A 57 1.66 13.88 -0.87
N GLU A 58 1.63 12.70 -0.28
CA GLU A 58 2.33 11.50 -0.77
C GLU A 58 1.67 10.89 -2.02
N ILE A 59 0.34 11.00 -2.17
CA ILE A 59 -0.39 10.43 -3.31
C ILE A 59 -0.26 11.31 -4.57
N ILE A 60 -0.20 12.63 -4.43
CA ILE A 60 -0.12 13.57 -5.56
C ILE A 60 1.02 13.25 -6.52
N PRO A 61 2.29 13.03 -6.07
CA PRO A 61 3.37 12.66 -6.99
C PRO A 61 3.11 11.37 -7.74
N VAL A 62 2.48 10.38 -7.10
CA VAL A 62 2.14 9.12 -7.76
C VAL A 62 1.21 9.36 -8.94
N LEU A 63 0.17 10.17 -8.77
CA LEU A 63 -0.80 10.45 -9.83
C LEU A 63 -0.22 11.30 -10.95
N VAL A 64 0.61 12.29 -10.61
CA VAL A 64 1.14 13.27 -11.58
C VAL A 64 2.39 12.73 -12.29
N LEU A 65 3.29 12.08 -11.56
CA LEU A 65 4.61 11.70 -12.07
C LEU A 65 4.69 10.25 -12.58
N ALA A 66 3.73 9.36 -12.25
CA ALA A 66 3.81 7.96 -12.67
C ALA A 66 3.94 7.78 -14.20
N PRO A 67 3.20 8.52 -15.05
CA PRO A 67 3.38 8.41 -16.50
C PRO A 67 4.77 8.86 -16.98
N LEU A 68 5.32 9.91 -16.34
CA LEU A 68 6.67 10.42 -16.64
C LEU A 68 7.74 9.46 -16.15
N ALA A 69 7.54 8.87 -14.97
CA ALA A 69 8.49 7.92 -14.38
C ALA A 69 8.65 6.67 -15.26
N GLY A 70 7.55 6.10 -15.76
CA GLY A 70 7.60 4.98 -16.69
C GLY A 70 8.45 5.28 -17.91
N THR A 71 8.14 6.38 -18.61
CA THR A 71 8.87 6.78 -19.82
C THR A 71 10.34 7.11 -19.57
N LEU A 72 10.66 7.71 -18.41
CA LEU A 72 12.03 8.06 -18.05
C LEU A 72 12.85 6.83 -17.66
N VAL A 73 12.26 5.91 -16.89
CA VAL A 73 12.89 4.63 -16.51
C VAL A 73 13.20 3.76 -17.73
N ASP A 74 12.34 3.82 -18.77
CA ASP A 74 12.58 3.07 -20.01
C ASP A 74 13.73 3.65 -20.85
N ARG A 75 14.03 4.95 -20.70
CA ARG A 75 15.07 5.66 -21.48
C ARG A 75 16.42 5.80 -20.76
N LEU A 76 16.44 5.68 -19.45
CA LEU A 76 17.64 5.88 -18.64
C LEU A 76 18.17 4.56 -18.07
N PRO A 77 19.47 4.49 -17.73
CA PRO A 77 20.01 3.34 -17.02
C PRO A 77 19.30 3.14 -15.68
N ARG A 78 18.49 2.10 -15.58
CA ARG A 78 17.54 1.81 -14.48
C ARG A 78 18.20 1.87 -13.10
N VAL A 79 19.40 1.28 -12.98
CA VAL A 79 20.17 1.30 -11.72
C VAL A 79 20.58 2.72 -11.33
N ARG A 80 20.93 3.57 -12.31
CA ARG A 80 21.25 4.98 -12.02
C ARG A 80 20.04 5.76 -11.57
N VAL A 81 18.87 5.50 -12.15
CA VAL A 81 17.58 6.09 -11.69
C VAL A 81 17.30 5.69 -10.25
N MET A 82 17.46 4.41 -9.89
CA MET A 82 17.28 3.94 -8.52
C MET A 82 18.24 4.63 -7.55
N ILE A 83 19.51 4.71 -7.89
CA ILE A 83 20.53 5.37 -7.05
C ILE A 83 20.23 6.86 -6.88
N ALA A 84 19.89 7.56 -7.97
CA ALA A 84 19.55 8.99 -7.92
C ALA A 84 18.30 9.24 -7.05
N ALA A 85 17.28 8.40 -7.19
CA ALA A 85 16.06 8.46 -6.36
C ALA A 85 16.37 8.24 -4.88
N ASP A 86 17.20 7.23 -4.54
CA ASP A 86 17.60 6.97 -3.16
C ASP A 86 18.45 8.11 -2.57
N LEU A 87 19.39 8.67 -3.32
CA LEU A 87 20.20 9.80 -2.86
C LEU A 87 19.34 11.06 -2.64
N ALA A 88 18.40 11.35 -3.52
CA ALA A 88 17.46 12.44 -3.35
C ALA A 88 16.58 12.26 -2.10
N ARG A 89 16.01 11.03 -1.93
CA ARG A 89 15.22 10.69 -0.74
C ARG A 89 16.04 10.75 0.54
N ALA A 90 17.31 10.30 0.50
CA ALA A 90 18.22 10.40 1.65
C ALA A 90 18.43 11.85 2.09
N GLY A 91 18.67 12.75 1.14
CA GLY A 91 18.81 14.19 1.42
C GLY A 91 17.54 14.79 2.03
N LEU A 92 16.37 14.47 1.46
CA LEU A 92 15.08 14.93 1.97
C LEU A 92 14.78 14.41 3.38
N ALA A 93 14.98 13.09 3.61
CA ALA A 93 14.78 12.48 4.91
C ALA A 93 15.75 13.04 5.97
N PHE A 94 16.99 13.37 5.57
CA PHE A 94 17.96 14.01 6.46
C PHE A 94 17.54 15.45 6.84
N LEU A 95 16.98 16.22 5.91
CA LEU A 95 16.50 17.58 6.13
C LEU A 95 15.23 17.66 6.98
N LEU A 96 14.39 16.61 6.95
CA LEU A 96 13.09 16.62 7.61
C LEU A 96 13.17 17.00 9.10
N PRO A 97 14.04 16.39 9.94
CA PRO A 97 14.14 16.74 11.36
C PRO A 97 14.76 18.13 11.61
N LEU A 98 15.38 18.74 10.62
CA LEU A 98 15.90 20.11 10.71
C LEU A 98 14.83 21.16 10.42
N LEU A 99 13.77 20.75 9.71
CA LEU A 99 12.66 21.60 9.25
C LEU A 99 11.32 21.19 9.88
N ASP A 100 11.33 20.35 10.91
CA ASP A 100 10.15 19.76 11.55
C ASP A 100 9.21 20.79 12.21
N THR A 101 9.70 22.02 12.45
CA THR A 101 8.90 23.14 12.95
C THR A 101 8.07 23.84 11.86
N HIS A 102 8.45 23.68 10.60
CA HIS A 102 7.80 24.31 9.45
C HIS A 102 6.90 23.29 8.74
N LEU A 103 5.63 23.31 9.03
CA LEU A 103 4.67 22.33 8.51
C LEU A 103 4.67 22.26 6.98
N SER A 104 4.75 23.39 6.30
CA SER A 104 4.86 23.45 4.83
C SER A 104 6.10 22.73 4.28
N ALA A 105 7.24 22.83 4.98
CA ALA A 105 8.44 22.09 4.61
C ALA A 105 8.28 20.59 4.82
N VAL A 106 7.61 20.15 5.89
CA VAL A 106 7.32 18.74 6.14
C VAL A 106 6.46 18.16 5.01
N TYR A 107 5.39 18.87 4.61
CA TYR A 107 4.57 18.44 3.47
C TYR A 107 5.37 18.43 2.15
N ALA A 108 6.17 19.44 1.89
CA ALA A 108 7.00 19.50 0.69
C ALA A 108 8.02 18.34 0.64
N ILE A 109 8.62 17.98 1.78
CA ILE A 109 9.51 16.83 1.89
C ILE A 109 8.75 15.52 1.67
N ALA A 110 7.55 15.36 2.22
CA ALA A 110 6.70 14.18 1.99
C ALA A 110 6.38 14.00 0.49
N VAL A 111 6.02 15.09 -0.22
CA VAL A 111 5.88 15.11 -1.69
C VAL A 111 7.17 14.65 -2.36
N GLY A 112 8.32 15.17 -1.96
CA GLY A 112 9.62 14.83 -2.54
C GLY A 112 10.03 13.36 -2.32
N LEU A 113 9.80 12.83 -1.10
CA LEU A 113 10.05 11.42 -0.78
C LEU A 113 9.20 10.48 -1.63
N SER A 114 7.91 10.81 -1.77
CA SER A 114 6.99 10.07 -2.63
C SER A 114 7.39 10.18 -4.10
N ALA A 115 7.75 11.37 -4.59
CA ALA A 115 8.24 11.55 -5.96
C ALA A 115 9.45 10.64 -6.25
N GLY A 116 10.42 10.55 -5.33
CA GLY A 116 11.54 9.62 -5.46
C GLY A 116 11.08 8.16 -5.56
N ALA A 117 10.10 7.75 -4.76
CA ALA A 117 9.54 6.39 -4.81
C ALA A 117 8.86 6.08 -6.16
N VAL A 118 8.20 7.08 -6.78
CA VAL A 118 7.55 6.95 -8.10
C VAL A 118 8.54 6.60 -9.19
N PHE A 119 9.80 7.03 -9.11
CA PHE A 119 10.86 6.63 -10.05
C PHE A 119 11.55 5.33 -9.65
N PHE A 120 11.73 5.10 -8.35
CA PHE A 120 12.41 3.91 -7.84
C PHE A 120 11.64 2.62 -8.12
N ASN A 121 10.32 2.60 -7.84
CA ASN A 121 9.53 1.38 -7.91
C ASN A 121 9.43 0.78 -9.34
N PRO A 122 9.13 1.54 -10.42
CA PRO A 122 9.13 1.01 -11.78
C PRO A 122 10.52 0.52 -12.20
N ALA A 123 11.59 1.21 -11.76
CA ALA A 123 12.96 0.77 -12.07
C ALA A 123 13.26 -0.60 -11.45
N VAL A 124 12.85 -0.86 -10.19
CA VAL A 124 12.94 -2.20 -9.57
C VAL A 124 12.20 -3.24 -10.39
N GLN A 125 10.94 -2.95 -10.80
CA GLN A 125 10.11 -3.86 -11.58
C GLN A 125 10.74 -4.18 -12.95
N SER A 126 11.43 -3.21 -13.55
CA SER A 126 12.11 -3.38 -14.83
C SER A 126 13.45 -4.08 -14.71
N VAL A 127 14.16 -3.94 -13.59
CA VAL A 127 15.45 -4.61 -13.33
C VAL A 127 15.26 -6.09 -12.98
N LEU A 128 14.20 -6.44 -12.25
CA LEU A 128 13.99 -7.80 -11.76
C LEU A 128 13.99 -8.86 -12.87
N PRO A 129 13.23 -8.69 -13.99
CA PRO A 129 13.25 -9.65 -15.09
C PRO A 129 14.61 -9.74 -15.81
N ALA A 130 15.43 -8.69 -15.76
CA ALA A 130 16.75 -8.68 -16.37
C ALA A 130 17.82 -9.48 -15.60
N ILE A 131 17.58 -9.73 -14.29
CA ILE A 131 18.55 -10.39 -13.40
C ILE A 131 18.09 -11.76 -12.89
N VAL A 132 16.83 -12.14 -13.16
CA VAL A 132 16.23 -13.41 -12.73
C VAL A 132 15.66 -14.12 -13.95
N ARG A 133 15.76 -15.45 -14.00
CA ARG A 133 15.17 -16.26 -15.07
C ARG A 133 13.65 -16.17 -15.01
N GLU A 134 12.98 -16.21 -16.16
CA GLU A 134 11.52 -16.08 -16.28
C GLU A 134 10.76 -17.05 -15.35
N ARG A 135 11.19 -18.32 -15.29
CA ARG A 135 10.61 -19.35 -14.40
C ARG A 135 10.73 -19.03 -12.91
N ASP A 136 11.67 -18.18 -12.51
CA ASP A 136 11.96 -17.85 -11.12
C ASP A 136 11.31 -16.50 -10.70
N LEU A 137 10.71 -15.74 -11.64
CA LEU A 137 10.14 -14.42 -11.40
C LEU A 137 9.04 -14.41 -10.30
N VAL A 138 8.19 -15.45 -10.28
CA VAL A 138 7.14 -15.57 -9.26
C VAL A 138 7.77 -15.72 -7.87
N VAL A 139 8.80 -16.55 -7.73
CA VAL A 139 9.54 -16.75 -6.47
C VAL A 139 10.25 -15.47 -6.06
N ALA A 140 10.87 -14.77 -7.02
CA ALA A 140 11.59 -13.53 -6.77
C ALA A 140 10.65 -12.41 -6.29
N ASN A 141 9.51 -12.20 -6.95
CA ASN A 141 8.51 -11.23 -6.54
C ASN A 141 7.91 -11.57 -5.16
N SER A 142 7.59 -12.85 -4.94
CA SER A 142 7.09 -13.33 -3.63
C SER A 142 8.09 -13.07 -2.51
N GLY A 143 9.39 -13.26 -2.78
CA GLY A 143 10.46 -12.96 -1.83
C GLY A 143 10.52 -11.47 -1.46
N LEU A 144 10.46 -10.59 -2.45
CA LEU A 144 10.43 -9.13 -2.23
C LEU A 144 9.18 -8.70 -1.45
N TRP A 145 8.02 -9.26 -1.78
CA TRP A 145 6.76 -8.98 -1.08
C TRP A 145 6.79 -9.48 0.37
N THR A 146 7.27 -10.70 0.59
CA THR A 146 7.42 -11.27 1.94
C THR A 146 8.36 -10.42 2.79
N ALA A 147 9.50 -9.99 2.24
CA ALA A 147 10.43 -9.11 2.92
C ALA A 147 9.75 -7.78 3.33
N ALA A 148 8.91 -7.21 2.45
CA ALA A 148 8.17 -5.99 2.76
C ALA A 148 7.19 -6.19 3.93
N VAL A 149 6.39 -7.26 3.90
CA VAL A 149 5.43 -7.57 4.96
C VAL A 149 6.13 -7.84 6.29
N VAL A 150 7.19 -8.66 6.30
CA VAL A 150 7.97 -8.96 7.52
C VAL A 150 8.60 -7.68 8.06
N SER A 151 9.14 -6.82 7.20
CA SER A 151 9.68 -5.51 7.58
C SER A 151 8.64 -4.65 8.28
N GLN A 152 7.44 -4.54 7.71
CA GLN A 152 6.32 -3.79 8.31
C GLN A 152 5.97 -4.31 9.72
N VAL A 153 5.82 -5.64 9.85
CA VAL A 153 5.47 -6.29 11.12
C VAL A 153 6.48 -6.00 12.22
N VAL A 154 7.77 -6.08 11.89
CA VAL A 154 8.84 -5.96 12.88
C VAL A 154 9.23 -4.50 13.13
N LEU A 155 9.30 -3.71 12.08
CA LEU A 155 9.91 -2.38 12.18
C LEU A 155 8.91 -1.28 12.56
N ALA A 156 7.61 -1.45 12.33
CA ALA A 156 6.65 -0.45 12.77
C ALA A 156 6.59 -0.33 14.31
N PRO A 157 6.56 -1.42 15.10
CA PRO A 157 6.71 -1.34 16.56
C PRO A 157 8.05 -0.74 16.99
N LEU A 158 9.15 -1.14 16.35
CA LEU A 158 10.47 -0.59 16.63
C LEU A 158 10.56 0.91 16.36
N ALA A 159 9.93 1.38 15.28
CA ALA A 159 9.83 2.81 14.97
C ALA A 159 9.09 3.57 16.08
N GLY A 160 7.99 3.03 16.59
CA GLY A 160 7.28 3.58 17.74
C GLY A 160 8.16 3.71 18.99
N ILE A 161 8.91 2.65 19.31
CA ILE A 161 9.87 2.65 20.44
C ILE A 161 10.97 3.70 20.24
N VAL A 162 11.54 3.81 19.04
CA VAL A 162 12.58 4.80 18.72
C VAL A 162 12.03 6.22 18.84
N VAL A 163 10.81 6.47 18.34
CA VAL A 163 10.19 7.80 18.43
C VAL A 163 9.97 8.22 19.88
N VAL A 164 9.53 7.30 20.75
CA VAL A 164 9.31 7.59 22.18
C VAL A 164 10.62 7.74 22.95
N GLY A 165 11.58 6.86 22.71
CA GLY A 165 12.83 6.84 23.47
C GLY A 165 13.84 7.90 23.03
N PHE A 166 13.90 8.19 21.73
CA PHE A 166 14.93 9.05 21.13
C PHE A 166 14.38 10.25 20.35
N GLY A 167 13.06 10.28 20.10
CA GLY A 167 12.38 11.32 19.34
C GLY A 167 12.33 11.08 17.83
N TYR A 168 11.50 11.86 17.14
CA TYR A 168 11.23 11.75 15.70
C TYR A 168 12.49 11.87 14.83
N ARG A 169 13.45 12.69 15.25
CA ARG A 169 14.68 12.96 14.49
C ARG A 169 15.46 11.70 14.16
N TRP A 170 15.55 10.79 15.10
CA TRP A 170 16.25 9.53 14.90
C TRP A 170 15.56 8.63 13.87
N ALA A 171 14.23 8.57 13.87
CA ALA A 171 13.49 7.79 12.89
C ALA A 171 13.74 8.30 11.45
N PHE A 172 13.76 9.62 11.25
CA PHE A 172 14.05 10.21 9.95
C PHE A 172 15.52 10.02 9.52
N TRP A 173 16.47 10.11 10.44
CA TRP A 173 17.88 9.84 10.12
C TRP A 173 18.15 8.37 9.84
N ILE A 174 17.47 7.44 10.52
CA ILE A 174 17.50 6.01 10.19
C ILE A 174 16.98 5.82 8.76
N ASN A 175 15.90 6.48 8.39
CA ASN A 175 15.38 6.44 7.02
C ASN A 175 16.41 7.01 6.01
N ALA A 176 17.00 8.16 6.29
CA ALA A 176 18.04 8.72 5.43
C ALA A 176 19.23 7.75 5.25
N ALA A 177 19.69 7.14 6.35
CA ALA A 177 20.77 6.16 6.32
C ALA A 177 20.39 4.90 5.51
N SER A 178 19.14 4.45 5.59
CA SER A 178 18.63 3.30 4.84
C SER A 178 18.70 3.54 3.31
N TYR A 179 18.32 4.73 2.86
CA TYR A 179 18.43 5.12 1.45
C TYR A 179 19.89 5.21 0.98
N LEU A 180 20.79 5.75 1.81
CA LEU A 180 22.23 5.78 1.49
C LEU A 180 22.80 4.37 1.36
N LEU A 181 22.43 3.47 2.27
CA LEU A 181 22.86 2.07 2.23
C LEU A 181 22.28 1.35 1.01
N SER A 182 21.00 1.56 0.68
CA SER A 182 20.38 1.05 -0.54
C SER A 182 21.15 1.51 -1.78
N ALA A 183 21.42 2.81 -1.92
CA ALA A 183 22.18 3.38 -3.02
C ALA A 183 23.60 2.79 -3.12
N ALA A 184 24.27 2.59 -1.97
CA ALA A 184 25.61 1.97 -1.94
C ALA A 184 25.60 0.51 -2.40
N VAL A 185 24.60 -0.27 -2.04
CA VAL A 185 24.41 -1.66 -2.49
C VAL A 185 24.12 -1.69 -4.00
N LEU A 186 23.24 -0.80 -4.49
CA LEU A 186 22.85 -0.72 -5.90
C LEU A 186 24.02 -0.34 -6.83
N ARG A 187 25.01 0.43 -6.37
CA ARG A 187 26.22 0.74 -7.16
C ARG A 187 26.96 -0.51 -7.65
N ARG A 188 26.80 -1.62 -6.95
CA ARG A 188 27.46 -2.89 -7.28
C ARG A 188 26.54 -3.87 -8.02
N LEU A 189 25.32 -3.44 -8.42
CA LEU A 189 24.34 -4.29 -9.09
C LEU A 189 24.70 -4.40 -10.59
N PRO A 190 25.15 -5.57 -11.08
CA PRO A 190 25.35 -5.77 -12.50
C PRO A 190 24.01 -6.02 -13.18
N VAL A 191 23.61 -5.16 -14.09
CA VAL A 191 22.45 -5.38 -14.96
C VAL A 191 22.98 -5.57 -16.38
N PRO A 192 22.73 -6.73 -17.02
CA PRO A 192 23.03 -6.93 -18.43
C PRO A 192 22.23 -5.95 -19.27
N GLY A 193 22.87 -5.28 -20.22
CA GLY A 193 22.38 -4.28 -21.16
C GLY A 193 20.90 -3.86 -21.06
N ASP A 194 20.65 -2.57 -21.02
CA ASP A 194 19.29 -2.03 -20.96
C ASP A 194 18.52 -2.36 -22.25
N PRO A 195 17.53 -3.27 -22.25
CA PRO A 195 16.67 -3.42 -23.41
C PRO A 195 15.74 -2.20 -23.48
N HIS A 196 15.87 -1.43 -24.53
CA HIS A 196 14.93 -0.35 -24.84
C HIS A 196 13.61 -0.96 -25.31
N THR A 197 12.73 -1.30 -24.39
CA THR A 197 11.34 -1.61 -24.72
C THR A 197 10.56 -0.30 -24.80
N THR A 198 10.26 0.10 -26.01
CA THR A 198 9.37 1.25 -26.29
C THR A 198 7.94 0.85 -25.91
N SER A 199 7.49 1.22 -24.72
CA SER A 199 6.05 1.24 -24.40
C SER A 199 5.37 2.29 -25.31
N GLN A 200 4.51 1.86 -26.22
CA GLN A 200 3.83 2.71 -27.20
C GLN A 200 2.45 3.23 -26.73
N GLY A 201 2.16 3.26 -25.43
CA GLY A 201 0.87 3.74 -24.93
C GLY A 201 1.01 4.86 -23.91
N THR A 202 0.13 5.86 -23.97
CA THR A 202 -0.02 6.83 -22.88
C THR A 202 -0.86 6.15 -21.77
N TRP A 203 -0.34 6.10 -20.54
CA TRP A 203 -1.03 5.59 -19.36
C TRP A 203 -2.50 6.07 -19.28
N TYR A 204 -2.75 7.34 -19.59
CA TYR A 204 -4.11 7.91 -19.58
C TYR A 204 -5.05 7.26 -20.59
N ALA A 205 -4.58 6.95 -21.80
CA ALA A 205 -5.37 6.26 -22.81
C ALA A 205 -5.69 4.81 -22.40
N GLU A 206 -4.74 4.12 -21.80
CA GLU A 206 -4.93 2.76 -21.29
C GLU A 206 -5.89 2.72 -20.10
N ALA A 207 -5.77 3.66 -19.18
CA ALA A 207 -6.66 3.78 -18.03
C ALA A 207 -8.09 4.17 -18.46
N ARG A 208 -8.25 5.10 -19.40
CA ARG A 208 -9.57 5.45 -19.97
C ARG A 208 -10.20 4.26 -20.71
N ALA A 209 -9.42 3.51 -21.49
CA ALA A 209 -9.91 2.31 -22.16
C ALA A 209 -10.32 1.23 -21.14
N GLY A 210 -9.61 1.12 -19.99
CA GLY A 210 -9.98 0.29 -18.88
C GLY A 210 -11.33 0.67 -18.26
N ILE A 211 -11.56 1.96 -17.99
CA ILE A 211 -12.84 2.47 -17.46
C ILE A 211 -14.00 2.19 -18.42
N VAL A 212 -13.78 2.37 -19.72
CA VAL A 212 -14.81 2.07 -20.74
C VAL A 212 -15.11 0.56 -20.78
N ALA A 213 -14.09 -0.29 -20.69
CA ALA A 213 -14.29 -1.74 -20.63
C ALA A 213 -15.05 -2.16 -19.37
N LEU A 214 -14.77 -1.53 -18.21
CA LEU A 214 -15.50 -1.73 -16.96
C LEU A 214 -16.98 -1.38 -17.09
N ALA A 215 -17.30 -0.29 -17.77
CA ALA A 215 -18.68 0.17 -17.95
C ALA A 215 -19.54 -0.78 -18.80
N GLY A 216 -18.92 -1.58 -19.66
CA GLY A 216 -19.62 -2.52 -20.56
C GLY A 216 -20.08 -3.83 -19.90
N HIS A 217 -19.45 -4.25 -18.77
CA HIS A 217 -19.70 -5.55 -18.16
C HIS A 217 -20.35 -5.42 -16.77
N ARG A 218 -21.51 -6.02 -16.54
CA ARG A 218 -22.29 -5.88 -15.30
C ARG A 218 -21.50 -6.24 -14.04
N LEU A 219 -20.82 -7.39 -14.04
CA LEU A 219 -20.03 -7.83 -12.91
C LEU A 219 -18.86 -6.88 -12.63
N LEU A 220 -18.11 -6.49 -13.67
CA LEU A 220 -16.98 -5.56 -13.52
C LEU A 220 -17.44 -4.20 -12.99
N ARG A 221 -18.62 -3.69 -13.41
CA ARG A 221 -19.19 -2.47 -12.84
C ARG A 221 -19.52 -2.60 -11.36
N ALA A 222 -20.13 -3.71 -10.95
CA ALA A 222 -20.47 -3.95 -9.55
C ALA A 222 -19.21 -4.08 -8.68
N LEU A 223 -18.19 -4.78 -9.19
CA LEU A 223 -16.87 -4.88 -8.55
C LEU A 223 -16.17 -3.51 -8.47
N ALA A 224 -16.24 -2.70 -9.54
CA ALA A 224 -15.67 -1.35 -9.57
C ALA A 224 -16.33 -0.41 -8.56
N ALA A 225 -17.66 -0.43 -8.49
CA ALA A 225 -18.41 0.35 -7.50
C ALA A 225 -18.09 -0.12 -6.07
N GLY A 226 -18.05 -1.44 -5.82
CA GLY A 226 -17.67 -2.01 -4.54
C GLY A 226 -16.25 -1.63 -4.14
N GLN A 227 -15.30 -1.69 -5.06
CA GLN A 227 -13.91 -1.31 -4.84
C GLN A 227 -13.74 0.19 -4.56
N PHE A 228 -14.49 1.05 -5.25
CA PHE A 228 -14.50 2.48 -4.99
C PHE A 228 -15.04 2.80 -3.59
N LEU A 229 -16.13 2.16 -3.15
CA LEU A 229 -16.66 2.31 -1.79
C LEU A 229 -15.68 1.77 -0.74
N ALA A 230 -15.00 0.65 -1.04
CA ALA A 230 -13.96 0.11 -0.16
C ALA A 230 -12.73 1.05 -0.07
N ALA A 231 -12.39 1.75 -1.15
CA ALA A 231 -11.34 2.77 -1.15
C ALA A 231 -11.75 4.01 -0.35
N LEU A 232 -13.04 4.43 -0.47
CA LEU A 232 -13.62 5.50 0.34
C LEU A 232 -13.61 5.17 1.85
N SER A 233 -13.79 3.91 2.24
CA SER A 233 -13.60 3.48 3.63
C SER A 233 -12.11 3.49 4.01
N ALA A 234 -11.28 2.76 3.26
CA ALA A 234 -9.90 2.47 3.63
C ALA A 234 -8.97 3.69 3.67
N GLY A 235 -9.27 4.73 2.88
CA GLY A 235 -8.44 5.92 2.81
C GLY A 235 -8.31 6.61 4.15
N ALA A 236 -9.43 7.01 4.72
CA ALA A 236 -9.48 7.72 5.99
C ALA A 236 -9.20 6.80 7.18
N THR A 237 -9.84 5.61 7.27
CA THR A 237 -9.65 4.69 8.40
C THR A 237 -8.19 4.27 8.57
N GLY A 238 -7.48 4.03 7.46
CA GLY A 238 -6.06 3.70 7.48
C GLY A 238 -5.16 4.88 7.86
N ALA A 239 -5.36 6.03 7.23
CA ALA A 239 -4.53 7.21 7.48
C ALA A 239 -4.75 7.82 8.86
N LEU A 240 -6.02 7.85 9.33
CA LEU A 240 -6.39 8.44 10.61
C LEU A 240 -6.30 7.45 11.79
N LEU A 241 -5.69 6.28 11.60
CA LEU A 241 -5.46 5.33 12.69
C LEU A 241 -4.64 5.95 13.83
N VAL A 242 -3.71 6.87 13.53
CA VAL A 242 -2.97 7.60 14.55
C VAL A 242 -3.87 8.53 15.38
N VAL A 243 -4.86 9.15 14.73
CA VAL A 243 -5.87 9.99 15.40
C VAL A 243 -6.74 9.13 16.31
N LEU A 244 -7.25 7.99 15.79
CA LEU A 244 -8.00 7.02 16.58
C LEU A 244 -7.20 6.55 17.81
N ALA A 245 -5.93 6.21 17.62
CA ALA A 245 -5.05 5.76 18.69
C ALA A 245 -4.92 6.80 19.81
N ARG A 246 -4.81 8.09 19.45
CA ARG A 246 -4.59 9.18 20.40
C ARG A 246 -5.86 9.68 21.04
N GLU A 247 -6.93 9.88 20.29
CA GLU A 247 -8.15 10.53 20.75
C GLU A 247 -9.14 9.55 21.37
N HIS A 248 -9.34 8.37 20.75
CA HIS A 248 -10.35 7.41 21.19
C HIS A 248 -9.75 6.30 22.06
N LEU A 249 -8.65 5.69 21.61
CA LEU A 249 -8.02 4.60 22.36
C LEU A 249 -7.15 5.09 23.52
N SER A 250 -6.87 6.40 23.62
CA SER A 250 -6.02 7.04 24.63
C SER A 250 -4.61 6.42 24.75
N LEU A 251 -4.07 5.97 23.62
CA LEU A 251 -2.77 5.30 23.55
C LEU A 251 -1.59 6.28 23.49
N GLN A 252 -0.43 5.81 23.94
CA GLN A 252 0.81 6.56 23.83
C GLN A 252 1.37 6.54 22.39
N ALA A 253 2.28 7.45 22.08
CA ALA A 253 2.88 7.53 20.75
C ALA A 253 3.60 6.22 20.33
N GLY A 254 4.22 5.51 21.30
CA GLY A 254 4.89 4.24 21.07
C GLY A 254 3.95 3.10 20.68
N ASP A 255 2.72 3.15 21.13
CA ASP A 255 1.73 2.09 20.89
C ASP A 255 1.25 2.06 19.43
N TYR A 256 1.34 3.19 18.72
CA TYR A 256 0.93 3.26 17.31
C TYR A 256 1.68 2.27 16.41
N GLY A 257 2.99 2.08 16.66
CA GLY A 257 3.78 1.09 15.93
C GLY A 257 3.26 -0.35 16.13
N TRP A 258 2.80 -0.70 17.33
CA TRP A 258 2.21 -2.02 17.62
C TRP A 258 0.89 -2.24 16.86
N LEU A 259 0.08 -1.20 16.70
CA LEU A 259 -1.14 -1.26 15.89
C LEU A 259 -0.83 -1.60 14.42
N LEU A 260 0.16 -0.94 13.83
CA LEU A 260 0.61 -1.22 12.47
C LEU A 260 1.23 -2.63 12.37
N GLY A 261 1.99 -3.06 13.38
CA GLY A 261 2.53 -4.41 13.48
C GLY A 261 1.42 -5.47 13.48
N ALA A 262 0.34 -5.26 14.23
CA ALA A 262 -0.80 -6.16 14.28
C ALA A 262 -1.48 -6.31 12.90
N ILE A 263 -1.65 -5.20 12.17
CA ILE A 263 -2.15 -5.22 10.77
C ILE A 263 -1.22 -6.07 9.90
N GLY A 264 0.10 -5.88 10.01
CA GLY A 264 1.08 -6.63 9.25
C GLY A 264 1.04 -8.14 9.51
N VAL A 265 0.96 -8.54 10.79
CA VAL A 265 0.79 -9.96 11.19
C VAL A 265 -0.48 -10.54 10.55
N GLY A 266 -1.60 -9.83 10.67
CA GLY A 266 -2.87 -10.23 10.05
C GLY A 266 -2.75 -10.39 8.54
N ALA A 267 -2.09 -9.44 7.87
CA ALA A 267 -1.88 -9.46 6.42
C ALA A 267 -1.00 -10.65 5.98
N ALA A 268 -0.04 -11.06 6.77
CA ALA A 268 0.76 -12.26 6.52
C ALA A 268 -0.04 -13.55 6.70
N LEU A 269 -0.92 -13.59 7.70
CA LEU A 269 -1.73 -14.77 8.02
C LEU A 269 -2.89 -14.98 7.05
N GLY A 270 -3.47 -13.91 6.50
CA GLY A 270 -4.69 -13.99 5.70
C GLY A 270 -4.63 -14.97 4.53
N PRO A 271 -3.67 -14.88 3.59
CA PRO A 271 -3.54 -15.82 2.48
C PRO A 271 -3.28 -17.25 2.93
N LEU A 272 -2.54 -17.44 4.05
CA LEU A 272 -2.27 -18.76 4.62
C LEU A 272 -3.54 -19.40 5.18
N LEU A 273 -4.36 -18.61 5.87
CA LEU A 273 -5.66 -19.08 6.38
C LEU A 273 -6.62 -19.38 5.23
N LEU A 274 -6.69 -18.49 4.22
CA LEU A 274 -7.54 -18.69 3.05
C LEU A 274 -7.22 -20.02 2.35
N SER A 275 -5.95 -20.32 2.14
CA SER A 275 -5.51 -21.55 1.47
C SER A 275 -5.81 -22.85 2.25
N LYS A 276 -6.07 -22.74 3.57
CA LYS A 276 -6.47 -23.87 4.40
C LYS A 276 -8.00 -24.06 4.50
N VAL A 277 -8.74 -22.96 4.30
CA VAL A 277 -10.21 -22.95 4.49
C VAL A 277 -10.93 -23.29 3.20
N THR A 278 -10.35 -23.01 2.04
CA THR A 278 -11.02 -23.23 0.76
C THR A 278 -10.06 -23.58 -0.38
N ASP A 279 -10.51 -24.50 -1.25
CA ASP A 279 -9.88 -24.78 -2.54
C ASP A 279 -10.45 -23.88 -3.65
N ASP A 280 -11.60 -23.22 -3.40
CA ASP A 280 -12.25 -22.30 -4.34
C ASP A 280 -12.39 -20.89 -3.73
N PRO A 281 -11.36 -20.04 -3.86
CA PRO A 281 -11.34 -18.69 -3.31
C PRO A 281 -12.26 -17.72 -4.07
N LEU A 282 -12.83 -18.11 -5.21
CA LEU A 282 -13.71 -17.26 -6.03
C LEU A 282 -15.18 -17.30 -5.59
N ARG A 283 -15.54 -18.17 -4.63
CA ARG A 283 -16.90 -18.14 -4.06
C ARG A 283 -17.23 -16.79 -3.47
N ALA A 284 -18.47 -16.35 -3.67
CA ALA A 284 -18.94 -15.03 -3.23
C ALA A 284 -18.63 -14.73 -1.74
N VAL A 285 -18.67 -15.74 -0.87
CA VAL A 285 -18.37 -15.60 0.55
C VAL A 285 -16.92 -15.18 0.81
N PHE A 286 -15.96 -15.64 -0.01
CA PHE A 286 -14.54 -15.30 0.15
C PHE A 286 -14.18 -13.98 -0.57
N VAL A 287 -14.96 -13.55 -1.54
CA VAL A 287 -14.82 -12.26 -2.22
C VAL A 287 -15.46 -11.13 -1.42
N LEU A 288 -16.66 -11.37 -0.88
CA LEU A 288 -17.44 -10.34 -0.16
C LEU A 288 -17.21 -10.37 1.37
N GLY A 289 -16.88 -11.54 1.93
CA GLY A 289 -16.62 -11.71 3.36
C GLY A 289 -15.57 -10.76 3.92
N PRO A 290 -14.46 -10.48 3.21
CA PRO A 290 -13.48 -9.48 3.63
C PRO A 290 -14.06 -8.07 3.82
N PHE A 291 -15.02 -7.64 3.01
CA PHE A 291 -15.69 -6.34 3.20
C PHE A 291 -16.54 -6.34 4.48
N VAL A 292 -17.27 -7.42 4.74
CA VAL A 292 -18.07 -7.58 5.96
C VAL A 292 -17.17 -7.61 7.19
N LEU A 293 -16.08 -8.39 7.15
CA LEU A 293 -15.13 -8.47 8.27
C LEU A 293 -14.48 -7.12 8.54
N ARG A 294 -14.09 -6.37 7.50
CA ARG A 294 -13.56 -5.01 7.67
C ARG A 294 -14.60 -4.04 8.22
N ALA A 295 -15.85 -4.12 7.78
CA ALA A 295 -16.93 -3.31 8.34
C ALA A 295 -17.12 -3.58 9.84
N LEU A 296 -17.09 -4.86 10.23
CA LEU A 296 -17.15 -5.25 11.64
C LEU A 296 -15.95 -4.70 12.43
N VAL A 297 -14.75 -4.80 11.87
CA VAL A 297 -13.53 -4.24 12.45
C VAL A 297 -13.66 -2.74 12.67
N ASP A 298 -14.14 -1.99 11.67
CA ASP A 298 -14.32 -0.53 11.78
C ASP A 298 -15.30 -0.18 12.90
N VAL A 299 -16.44 -0.90 13.04
CA VAL A 299 -17.39 -0.72 14.14
C VAL A 299 -16.74 -1.04 15.49
N VAL A 300 -16.02 -2.15 15.59
CA VAL A 300 -15.36 -2.56 16.84
C VAL A 300 -14.29 -1.54 17.23
N LEU A 301 -13.47 -1.05 16.30
CA LEU A 301 -12.45 -0.02 16.57
C LEU A 301 -13.05 1.30 17.07
N ALA A 302 -14.26 1.66 16.60
CA ALA A 302 -14.97 2.84 17.06
C ALA A 302 -15.56 2.69 18.48
N THR A 303 -15.63 1.48 19.02
CA THR A 303 -16.29 1.19 20.31
C THR A 303 -15.34 0.70 21.40
N VAL A 304 -14.25 -0.02 21.03
CA VAL A 304 -13.29 -0.56 22.00
C VAL A 304 -12.33 0.50 22.48
N THR A 305 -11.74 0.26 23.64
CA THR A 305 -10.67 1.08 24.23
C THR A 305 -9.49 0.19 24.60
N GLY A 306 -8.29 0.77 24.61
CA GLY A 306 -7.07 0.09 25.05
C GLY A 306 -6.35 -0.68 23.93
N LEU A 307 -5.05 -0.92 24.17
CA LEU A 307 -4.11 -1.45 23.18
C LEU A 307 -4.45 -2.89 22.75
N ALA A 308 -4.71 -3.79 23.71
CA ALA A 308 -4.89 -5.21 23.40
C ALA A 308 -6.14 -5.46 22.51
N ALA A 309 -7.25 -4.80 22.83
CA ALA A 309 -8.48 -4.88 22.03
C ALA A 309 -8.28 -4.30 20.63
N ALA A 310 -7.59 -3.17 20.51
CA ALA A 310 -7.27 -2.57 19.22
C ALA A 310 -6.33 -3.46 18.39
N MET A 311 -5.29 -4.05 18.97
CA MET A 311 -4.36 -4.95 18.28
C MET A 311 -5.06 -6.21 17.75
N THR A 312 -5.92 -6.86 18.57
CA THR A 312 -6.66 -8.05 18.12
C THR A 312 -7.63 -7.72 16.99
N THR A 313 -8.28 -6.57 17.06
CA THR A 313 -9.18 -6.07 16.01
C THR A 313 -8.42 -5.74 14.72
N LEU A 314 -7.26 -5.08 14.83
CA LEU A 314 -6.41 -4.74 13.68
C LEU A 314 -5.71 -5.96 13.05
N LEU A 315 -5.45 -7.01 13.83
CA LEU A 315 -5.03 -8.30 13.28
C LEU A 315 -6.12 -8.86 12.35
N ALA A 316 -7.38 -8.84 12.77
CA ALA A 316 -8.51 -9.23 11.92
C ALA A 316 -8.64 -8.32 10.68
N TYR A 317 -8.38 -7.01 10.81
CA TYR A 317 -8.30 -6.08 9.68
C TYR A 317 -7.25 -6.50 8.65
N GLY A 318 -6.03 -6.84 9.11
CA GLY A 318 -4.96 -7.32 8.24
C GLY A 318 -5.33 -8.59 7.49
N ILE A 319 -5.93 -9.58 8.19
CA ILE A 319 -6.44 -10.82 7.58
C ILE A 319 -7.46 -10.48 6.50
N ALA A 320 -8.47 -9.67 6.82
CA ALA A 320 -9.52 -9.29 5.87
C ALA A 320 -8.97 -8.57 4.64
N THR A 321 -8.06 -7.62 4.84
CA THR A 321 -7.49 -6.83 3.74
C THR A 321 -6.67 -7.69 2.79
N SER A 322 -5.82 -8.58 3.31
CA SER A 322 -4.97 -9.43 2.48
C SER A 322 -5.75 -10.55 1.79
N THR A 323 -6.71 -11.18 2.47
CA THR A 323 -7.60 -12.17 1.83
C THR A 323 -8.45 -11.52 0.74
N GLY A 324 -9.03 -10.33 1.03
CA GLY A 324 -9.79 -9.56 0.06
C GLY A 324 -8.97 -9.18 -1.18
N ALA A 325 -7.73 -8.76 -1.01
CA ALA A 325 -6.85 -8.46 -2.13
C ALA A 325 -6.58 -9.70 -3.01
N VAL A 326 -6.32 -10.85 -2.41
CA VAL A 326 -6.08 -12.11 -3.14
C VAL A 326 -7.33 -12.55 -3.91
N THR A 327 -8.47 -12.62 -3.24
CA THR A 327 -9.72 -13.12 -3.86
C THR A 327 -10.24 -12.17 -4.93
N PHE A 328 -10.19 -10.85 -4.66
CA PHE A 328 -10.61 -9.83 -5.63
C PHE A 328 -9.74 -9.84 -6.89
N ASN A 329 -8.41 -9.83 -6.74
CA ASN A 329 -7.50 -9.88 -7.88
C ASN A 329 -7.65 -11.17 -8.68
N SER A 330 -7.85 -12.32 -8.01
CA SER A 330 -8.07 -13.61 -8.67
C SER A 330 -9.39 -13.62 -9.47
N LEU A 331 -10.48 -13.08 -8.89
CA LEU A 331 -11.75 -12.94 -9.59
C LEU A 331 -11.62 -12.01 -10.80
N LEU A 332 -10.97 -10.86 -10.62
CA LEU A 332 -10.76 -9.90 -11.71
C LEU A 332 -9.96 -10.51 -12.87
N GLN A 333 -8.94 -11.33 -12.57
CA GLN A 333 -8.16 -12.05 -13.57
C GLN A 333 -8.98 -13.10 -14.29
N ALA A 334 -9.83 -13.85 -13.57
CA ALA A 334 -10.68 -14.90 -14.14
C ALA A 334 -11.76 -14.33 -15.07
N GLU A 335 -12.37 -13.21 -14.68
CA GLU A 335 -13.50 -12.59 -15.40
C GLU A 335 -13.05 -11.63 -16.53
N THR A 336 -11.75 -11.34 -16.63
CA THR A 336 -11.25 -10.40 -17.64
C THR A 336 -10.49 -11.14 -18.73
N PRO A 337 -10.90 -11.00 -20.02
CA PRO A 337 -10.17 -11.54 -21.17
C PRO A 337 -8.71 -11.05 -21.18
N GLU A 338 -7.78 -11.93 -21.53
CA GLU A 338 -6.34 -11.67 -21.48
C GLU A 338 -5.90 -10.34 -22.15
N PRO A 339 -6.41 -9.95 -23.34
CA PRO A 339 -6.02 -8.72 -24.01
C PRO A 339 -6.50 -7.44 -23.27
N LEU A 340 -7.48 -7.55 -22.36
CA LEU A 340 -8.06 -6.41 -21.65
C LEU A 340 -7.57 -6.32 -20.19
N ARG A 341 -6.87 -7.36 -19.67
CA ARG A 341 -6.44 -7.42 -18.25
C ARG A 341 -5.70 -6.16 -17.80
N GLY A 342 -4.67 -5.75 -18.53
CA GLY A 342 -3.89 -4.56 -18.18
C GLY A 342 -4.75 -3.30 -18.07
N ARG A 343 -5.65 -3.08 -19.03
CA ARG A 343 -6.55 -1.91 -19.06
C ARG A 343 -7.57 -1.94 -17.91
N VAL A 344 -8.13 -3.10 -17.63
CA VAL A 344 -9.10 -3.29 -16.54
C VAL A 344 -8.42 -3.06 -15.19
N PHE A 345 -7.23 -3.63 -14.94
CA PHE A 345 -6.48 -3.40 -13.70
C PHE A 345 -6.09 -1.93 -13.52
N ALA A 346 -5.64 -1.25 -14.58
CA ALA A 346 -5.34 0.18 -14.54
C ALA A 346 -6.59 1.02 -14.19
N GLY A 347 -7.75 0.68 -14.76
CA GLY A 347 -9.01 1.32 -14.42
C GLY A 347 -9.42 1.14 -12.96
N PHE A 348 -9.25 -0.07 -12.42
CA PHE A 348 -9.48 -0.35 -11.00
C PHE A 348 -8.53 0.42 -10.08
N ASP A 349 -7.23 0.50 -10.43
CA ASP A 349 -6.26 1.26 -9.65
C ASP A 349 -6.59 2.76 -9.63
N MET A 350 -7.00 3.33 -10.76
CA MET A 350 -7.47 4.72 -10.80
C MET A 350 -8.69 4.96 -9.89
N LEU A 351 -9.69 4.06 -9.93
CA LEU A 351 -10.87 4.16 -9.07
C LEU A 351 -10.49 4.04 -7.60
N TRP A 352 -9.57 3.14 -7.27
CA TRP A 352 -9.03 2.99 -5.92
C TRP A 352 -8.35 4.26 -5.43
N GLN A 353 -7.45 4.84 -6.24
CA GLN A 353 -6.74 6.05 -5.86
C GLN A 353 -7.67 7.25 -5.74
N ALA A 354 -8.64 7.40 -6.66
CA ALA A 354 -9.66 8.44 -6.60
C ALA A 354 -10.53 8.33 -5.33
N GLY A 355 -11.02 7.12 -5.03
CA GLY A 355 -11.78 6.86 -3.81
C GLY A 355 -10.97 7.14 -2.55
N ARG A 356 -9.70 6.74 -2.53
CA ARG A 356 -8.78 6.97 -1.41
C ARG A 356 -8.52 8.46 -1.19
N LEU A 357 -8.27 9.24 -2.24
CA LEU A 357 -8.07 10.69 -2.13
C LEU A 357 -9.32 11.39 -1.58
N LEU A 358 -10.49 11.08 -2.13
CA LEU A 358 -11.75 11.63 -1.65
C LEU A 358 -12.00 11.26 -0.19
N SER A 359 -11.70 10.02 0.19
CA SER A 359 -11.79 9.53 1.57
C SER A 359 -10.91 10.32 2.52
N LEU A 360 -9.67 10.60 2.15
CA LEU A 360 -8.71 11.33 2.98
C LEU A 360 -9.18 12.77 3.25
N LEU A 361 -9.67 13.44 2.21
CA LEU A 361 -10.18 14.82 2.33
C LEU A 361 -11.43 14.89 3.20
N LEU A 362 -12.42 14.05 2.92
CA LEU A 362 -13.68 14.02 3.66
C LEU A 362 -13.49 13.46 5.07
N GLY A 363 -12.67 12.41 5.21
CA GLY A 363 -12.43 11.74 6.48
C GLY A 363 -11.67 12.61 7.47
N GLY A 364 -10.67 13.38 7.01
CA GLY A 364 -9.97 14.33 7.86
C GLY A 364 -10.89 15.42 8.39
N LEU A 365 -11.74 15.99 7.51
CA LEU A 365 -12.74 16.98 7.91
C LEU A 365 -13.79 16.38 8.87
N LEU A 366 -14.24 15.16 8.59
CA LEU A 366 -15.21 14.45 9.42
C LEU A 366 -14.65 14.16 10.82
N ALA A 367 -13.37 13.74 10.89
CA ALA A 367 -12.70 13.52 12.17
C ALA A 367 -12.63 14.80 13.01
N ASP A 368 -12.28 15.93 12.40
CA ASP A 368 -12.14 17.20 13.11
C ASP A 368 -13.51 17.81 13.55
N THR A 369 -14.60 17.50 12.84
CA THR A 369 -15.93 18.07 13.11
C THR A 369 -16.85 17.18 13.94
N LEU A 370 -16.88 15.88 13.67
CA LEU A 370 -17.78 14.90 14.31
C LEU A 370 -17.03 13.85 15.14
N GLY A 371 -15.69 13.97 15.20
CA GLY A 371 -14.83 13.04 15.90
C GLY A 371 -14.43 11.82 15.07
N ILE A 372 -13.34 11.19 15.48
CA ILE A 372 -12.71 10.09 14.74
C ILE A 372 -13.61 8.85 14.61
N GLN A 373 -14.45 8.59 15.59
CA GLN A 373 -15.38 7.45 15.59
C GLN A 373 -16.37 7.51 14.42
N ALA A 374 -16.83 8.73 14.03
CA ALA A 374 -17.73 8.92 12.90
C ALA A 374 -17.09 8.45 11.57
N VAL A 375 -15.78 8.62 11.41
CA VAL A 375 -15.04 8.13 10.23
C VAL A 375 -15.11 6.61 10.13
N TYR A 376 -14.93 5.91 11.25
CA TYR A 376 -14.98 4.44 11.29
C TYR A 376 -16.40 3.90 11.09
N TYR A 377 -17.41 4.53 11.68
CA TYR A 377 -18.80 4.15 11.41
C TYR A 377 -19.20 4.37 9.95
N LEU A 378 -18.80 5.49 9.36
CA LEU A 378 -19.01 5.73 7.92
C LEU A 378 -18.25 4.71 7.08
N GLY A 379 -17.00 4.39 7.44
CA GLY A 379 -16.20 3.36 6.80
C GLY A 379 -16.90 2.01 6.78
N ALA A 380 -17.45 1.60 7.92
CA ALA A 380 -18.25 0.37 8.05
C ALA A 380 -19.48 0.38 7.14
N ALA A 381 -20.25 1.48 7.13
CA ALA A 381 -21.43 1.63 6.28
C ALA A 381 -21.09 1.52 4.78
N LEU A 382 -19.99 2.15 4.35
CA LEU A 382 -19.49 2.07 2.97
C LEU A 382 -19.10 0.64 2.57
N LEU A 383 -18.46 -0.11 3.46
CA LEU A 383 -18.07 -1.51 3.23
C LEU A 383 -19.29 -2.44 3.16
N LEU A 384 -20.30 -2.23 4.00
CA LEU A 384 -21.56 -2.95 3.90
C LEU A 384 -22.29 -2.63 2.59
N ALA A 385 -22.34 -1.37 2.17
CA ALA A 385 -22.87 -0.99 0.87
C ALA A 385 -22.09 -1.64 -0.30
N ALA A 386 -20.76 -1.70 -0.21
CA ALA A 386 -19.92 -2.42 -1.18
C ALA A 386 -20.26 -3.92 -1.23
N THR A 387 -20.52 -4.54 -0.08
CA THR A 387 -20.95 -5.94 0.00
C THR A 387 -22.29 -6.17 -0.72
N VAL A 388 -23.28 -5.31 -0.48
CA VAL A 388 -24.61 -5.40 -1.13
C VAL A 388 -24.47 -5.24 -2.64
N LEU A 389 -23.72 -4.24 -3.10
CA LEU A 389 -23.47 -4.03 -4.54
C LEU A 389 -22.73 -5.20 -5.19
N GLY A 390 -21.71 -5.73 -4.53
CA GLY A 390 -20.98 -6.91 -5.00
C GLY A 390 -21.89 -8.14 -5.09
N HIS A 391 -22.76 -8.35 -4.11
CA HIS A 391 -23.71 -9.45 -4.11
C HIS A 391 -24.71 -9.36 -5.29
N THR A 392 -25.23 -8.18 -5.59
CA THR A 392 -26.13 -7.99 -6.75
C THR A 392 -25.40 -8.21 -8.09
N GLY A 393 -24.11 -7.93 -8.15
CA GLY A 393 -23.28 -8.20 -9.33
C GLY A 393 -22.95 -9.67 -9.56
N LEU A 394 -22.75 -10.42 -8.47
CA LEU A 394 -22.39 -11.85 -8.50
C LEU A 394 -23.60 -12.77 -8.70
N ARG A 395 -24.84 -12.28 -8.60
CA ARG A 395 -26.03 -13.10 -8.85
C ARG A 395 -26.09 -13.51 -10.33
N PRO A 396 -26.29 -14.80 -10.65
CA PRO A 396 -26.52 -15.24 -12.03
C PRO A 396 -27.75 -14.53 -12.59
N THR A 397 -27.62 -14.01 -13.80
CA THR A 397 -28.77 -13.47 -14.52
C THR A 397 -29.61 -14.63 -15.09
N PRO A 398 -30.95 -14.47 -15.26
CA PRO A 398 -31.78 -15.48 -15.91
C PRO A 398 -31.25 -15.92 -17.28
N ASP A 399 -30.48 -15.07 -17.98
CA ASP A 399 -29.88 -15.38 -19.27
C ASP A 399 -28.64 -16.29 -19.21
N THR A 400 -27.95 -16.37 -18.06
CA THR A 400 -26.82 -17.30 -17.86
C THR A 400 -27.27 -18.71 -17.53
N LEU A 401 -28.52 -18.90 -17.15
CA LEU A 401 -29.14 -20.22 -16.94
C LEU A 401 -29.69 -20.87 -18.24
N ARG A 402 -29.58 -20.16 -19.37
CA ARG A 402 -30.04 -20.62 -20.70
C ARG A 402 -28.92 -20.99 -21.68
N ARG A 403 -27.65 -21.05 -21.20
CA ARG A 403 -26.50 -21.51 -22.01
C ARG A 403 -25.93 -22.80 -21.52
#